data_e3866a0a8a71883aff86b681a6c526a2
#
_entry.id   e3866a0a8a71883aff86b681a6c526a2
#
_cell.length_a   1.000
_cell.length_b   1.000
_cell.length_c   1.000
_cell.angle_alpha   90.00
_cell.angle_beta   90.00
_cell.angle_gamma   90.00
#
_symmetry.space_group_name_H-M   'P 1'
#
loop_
_entity.id
_entity.type
_entity.pdbx_description
1 polymer ?
#
loop_
_entity_poly.entity_id
_entity_poly.type
_entity_poly.pdbx_seq_one_letter_code
_entity_poly.pdbx_strand_id
1 'polypeptide(L)'
;VEGLTPFDIYQIAEGRREGNPQAAREAFRQLGEVAGEAMVSALNIVDGVAVLGGGLAGAGKYILPGVVAALKGTAGTFGGNSFPLLQMDVFNWEDEADREKFIALGMGTVKVPCSEKEVPYLNRRSICVGLSKNGASTSIMYGAYAYALRQLDK
;
A
#
# COMPACT_ATOMS: atom_id res chain seq x y z
N VAL A 1 -25.06 -11.93 9.39
CA VAL A 1 -24.23 -10.84 9.93
C VAL A 1 -24.84 -9.47 9.61
N GLU A 2 -26.17 -9.40 9.64
CA GLU A 2 -26.88 -8.13 9.40
C GLU A 2 -26.61 -7.16 10.56
N GLY A 3 -26.27 -5.90 10.23
CA GLY A 3 -26.12 -4.81 11.20
C GLY A 3 -24.73 -4.62 11.81
N LEU A 4 -23.71 -5.40 11.46
CA LEU A 4 -22.33 -5.13 11.91
C LEU A 4 -21.67 -4.06 11.04
N THR A 5 -21.09 -3.06 11.70
CA THR A 5 -20.24 -2.06 11.06
C THR A 5 -18.80 -2.61 10.86
N PRO A 6 -17.99 -2.03 9.97
CA PRO A 6 -16.57 -2.39 9.86
C PRO A 6 -15.80 -2.26 11.17
N PHE A 7 -16.18 -1.31 12.03
CA PHE A 7 -15.60 -1.15 13.37
C PHE A 7 -15.97 -2.32 14.27
N ASP A 8 -17.21 -2.81 14.23
CA ASP A 8 -17.64 -3.98 14.99
C ASP A 8 -16.86 -5.22 14.58
N ILE A 9 -16.67 -5.42 13.27
CA ILE A 9 -15.85 -6.53 12.75
C ILE A 9 -14.41 -6.41 13.23
N TYR A 10 -13.85 -5.18 13.28
CA TYR A 10 -12.53 -4.94 13.84
C TYR A 10 -12.46 -5.30 15.33
N GLN A 11 -13.47 -4.92 16.12
CA GLN A 11 -13.54 -5.27 17.54
C GLN A 11 -13.60 -6.79 17.74
N ILE A 12 -14.32 -7.52 16.89
CA ILE A 12 -14.38 -9.00 16.88
C ILE A 12 -13.00 -9.57 16.53
N ALA A 13 -12.33 -9.04 15.51
CA ALA A 13 -11.00 -9.48 15.08
C ALA A 13 -9.94 -9.32 16.20
N GLU A 14 -10.10 -8.28 17.05
CA GLU A 14 -9.28 -8.00 18.23
C GLU A 14 -9.68 -8.83 19.48
N GLY A 15 -10.80 -9.56 19.43
CA GLY A 15 -11.34 -10.28 20.58
C GLY A 15 -11.98 -9.38 21.65
N ARG A 16 -12.32 -8.14 21.29
CA ARG A 16 -12.94 -7.13 22.19
C ARG A 16 -14.45 -7.14 22.14
N ARG A 17 -15.04 -7.86 21.20
CA ARG A 17 -16.47 -8.05 21.04
C ARG A 17 -16.74 -9.52 20.77
N GLU A 18 -17.90 -10.01 21.23
CA GLU A 18 -18.36 -11.36 20.98
C GLU A 18 -18.52 -11.62 19.47
N GLY A 19 -18.05 -12.79 19.02
CA GLY A 19 -18.10 -13.22 17.65
C GLY A 19 -16.95 -14.18 17.30
N ASN A 20 -16.75 -14.44 16.02
CA ASN A 20 -15.65 -15.28 15.54
C ASN A 20 -14.46 -14.42 15.08
N PRO A 21 -13.37 -14.29 15.87
CA PRO A 21 -12.22 -13.45 15.51
C PRO A 21 -11.52 -13.92 14.23
N GLN A 22 -11.49 -15.23 14.00
CA GLN A 22 -10.83 -15.77 12.80
C GLN A 22 -11.59 -15.41 11.54
N ALA A 23 -12.93 -15.51 11.54
CA ALA A 23 -13.76 -15.08 10.41
C ALA A 23 -13.65 -13.56 10.16
N ALA A 24 -13.57 -12.76 11.23
CA ALA A 24 -13.40 -11.32 11.12
C ALA A 24 -12.02 -10.94 10.51
N ARG A 25 -10.95 -11.61 10.92
CA ARG A 25 -9.61 -11.41 10.33
C ARG A 25 -9.57 -11.83 8.88
N GLU A 26 -10.21 -12.95 8.55
CA GLU A 26 -10.30 -13.45 7.18
C GLU A 26 -11.06 -12.49 6.28
N ALA A 27 -12.14 -11.86 6.75
CA ALA A 27 -12.85 -10.84 6.01
C ALA A 27 -11.96 -9.63 5.67
N PHE A 28 -11.12 -9.17 6.60
CA PHE A 28 -10.15 -8.10 6.32
C PHE A 28 -9.03 -8.55 5.37
N ARG A 29 -8.59 -9.80 5.48
CA ARG A 29 -7.59 -10.35 4.56
C ARG A 29 -8.12 -10.40 3.13
N GLN A 30 -9.36 -10.86 2.93
CA GLN A 30 -10.03 -10.88 1.63
C GLN A 30 -10.25 -9.47 1.07
N LEU A 31 -10.64 -8.53 1.92
CA LEU A 31 -10.71 -7.11 1.53
C LEU A 31 -9.34 -6.62 1.02
N GLY A 32 -8.27 -7.01 1.69
CA GLY A 32 -6.90 -6.69 1.27
C GLY A 32 -6.55 -7.29 -0.08
N GLU A 33 -6.92 -8.53 -0.34
CA GLU A 33 -6.70 -9.18 -1.64
C GLU A 33 -7.41 -8.45 -2.77
N VAL A 34 -8.71 -8.18 -2.62
CA VAL A 34 -9.50 -7.46 -3.64
C VAL A 34 -8.94 -6.04 -3.88
N ALA A 35 -8.57 -5.34 -2.81
CA ALA A 35 -7.96 -4.02 -2.93
C ALA A 35 -6.60 -4.11 -3.66
N GLY A 36 -5.77 -5.10 -3.34
CA GLY A 36 -4.49 -5.35 -3.99
C GLY A 36 -4.64 -5.67 -5.48
N GLU A 37 -5.59 -6.49 -5.85
CA GLU A 37 -5.89 -6.79 -7.26
C GLU A 37 -6.29 -5.53 -8.04
N ALA A 38 -7.13 -4.67 -7.46
CA ALA A 38 -7.47 -3.38 -8.08
C ALA A 38 -6.24 -2.47 -8.20
N MET A 39 -5.36 -2.47 -7.20
CA MET A 39 -4.13 -1.68 -7.20
C MET A 39 -3.13 -2.15 -8.26
N VAL A 40 -3.07 -3.45 -8.61
CA VAL A 40 -2.21 -3.96 -9.69
C VAL A 40 -2.43 -3.17 -10.98
N SER A 41 -3.69 -2.96 -11.37
CA SER A 41 -4.03 -2.22 -12.59
C SER A 41 -3.56 -0.76 -12.54
N ALA A 42 -3.77 -0.10 -11.40
CA ALA A 42 -3.35 1.30 -11.23
C ALA A 42 -1.82 1.45 -11.19
N LEU A 43 -1.12 0.57 -10.47
CA LEU A 43 0.32 0.62 -10.28
C LEU A 43 1.13 0.22 -11.53
N ASN A 44 0.54 -0.53 -12.44
CA ASN A 44 1.16 -0.77 -13.76
C ASN A 44 1.18 0.50 -14.63
N ILE A 45 0.31 1.48 -14.32
CA ILE A 45 0.21 2.75 -15.06
C ILE A 45 0.96 3.87 -14.32
N VAL A 46 0.80 3.93 -12.99
CA VAL A 46 1.38 4.98 -12.15
C VAL A 46 2.50 4.40 -11.30
N ASP A 47 3.70 4.94 -11.47
CA ASP A 47 4.85 4.60 -10.64
C ASP A 47 4.84 5.44 -9.35
N GLY A 48 4.98 4.80 -8.20
CA GLY A 48 4.96 5.51 -6.92
C GLY A 48 4.80 4.61 -5.69
N VAL A 49 4.78 5.23 -4.52
CA VAL A 49 4.53 4.56 -3.24
C VAL A 49 3.04 4.42 -3.00
N ALA A 50 2.59 3.25 -2.57
CA ALA A 50 1.20 3.01 -2.20
C ALA A 50 1.01 3.16 -0.69
N VAL A 51 0.07 3.99 -0.28
CA VAL A 51 -0.24 4.22 1.14
C VAL A 51 -1.70 3.93 1.39
N LEU A 52 -1.98 2.94 2.25
CA LEU A 52 -3.32 2.61 2.70
C LEU A 52 -3.72 3.54 3.84
N GLY A 53 -4.78 4.27 3.66
CA GLY A 53 -5.30 5.23 4.63
C GLY A 53 -6.82 5.14 4.80
N GLY A 54 -7.38 6.08 5.53
CA GLY A 54 -8.82 6.19 5.74
C GLY A 54 -9.33 5.49 7.00
N GLY A 55 -10.64 5.33 7.12
CA GLY A 55 -11.30 4.81 8.32
C GLY A 55 -10.95 3.37 8.68
N LEU A 56 -10.53 2.57 7.70
CA LEU A 56 -10.12 1.17 7.92
C LEU A 56 -8.62 1.00 8.19
N ALA A 57 -7.83 2.09 8.20
CA ALA A 57 -6.39 2.01 8.46
C ALA A 57 -6.04 1.38 9.82
N GLY A 58 -6.94 1.49 10.82
CA GLY A 58 -6.82 0.80 12.10
C GLY A 58 -6.80 -0.73 12.00
N ALA A 59 -7.45 -1.30 10.99
CA ALA A 59 -7.42 -2.73 10.67
C ALA A 59 -6.28 -3.10 9.70
N GLY A 60 -5.39 -2.17 9.40
CA GLY A 60 -4.33 -2.31 8.40
C GLY A 60 -3.45 -3.55 8.58
N LYS A 61 -3.18 -3.96 9.82
CA LYS A 61 -2.42 -5.19 10.12
C LYS A 61 -3.07 -6.47 9.58
N TYR A 62 -4.39 -6.46 9.35
CA TYR A 62 -5.13 -7.57 8.76
C TYR A 62 -5.32 -7.41 7.26
N ILE A 63 -5.37 -6.17 6.75
CA ILE A 63 -5.61 -5.83 5.35
C ILE A 63 -4.30 -5.89 4.54
N LEU A 64 -3.22 -5.30 5.05
CA LEU A 64 -1.97 -5.13 4.32
C LEU A 64 -1.34 -6.44 3.82
N PRO A 65 -1.34 -7.56 4.60
CA PRO A 65 -0.83 -8.82 4.09
C PRO A 65 -1.54 -9.32 2.83
N GLY A 66 -2.87 -9.16 2.75
CA GLY A 66 -3.66 -9.50 1.57
C GLY A 66 -3.31 -8.62 0.37
N VAL A 67 -3.16 -7.30 0.58
CA VAL A 67 -2.72 -6.36 -0.46
C VAL A 67 -1.35 -6.77 -1.01
N VAL A 68 -0.38 -6.99 -0.13
CA VAL A 68 0.99 -7.36 -0.55
C VAL A 68 1.01 -8.69 -1.29
N ALA A 69 0.23 -9.68 -0.84
CA ALA A 69 0.10 -10.97 -1.50
C ALA A 69 -0.47 -10.81 -2.93
N ALA A 70 -1.53 -10.03 -3.10
CA ALA A 70 -2.12 -9.76 -4.40
C ALA A 70 -1.15 -9.03 -5.35
N LEU A 71 -0.42 -8.03 -4.85
CA LEU A 71 0.57 -7.29 -5.64
C LEU A 71 1.76 -8.17 -6.07
N LYS A 72 2.14 -9.17 -5.27
CA LYS A 72 3.15 -10.21 -5.60
C LYS A 72 2.57 -11.36 -6.42
N GLY A 73 1.30 -11.30 -6.77
CA GLY A 73 0.60 -12.32 -7.52
C GLY A 73 1.16 -12.55 -8.92
N THR A 74 0.86 -13.71 -9.48
CA THR A 74 1.26 -14.10 -10.83
C THR A 74 0.04 -14.53 -11.64
N ALA A 75 0.10 -14.32 -12.95
CA ALA A 75 -0.84 -14.90 -13.91
C ALA A 75 -0.19 -16.04 -14.70
N GLY A 76 -0.97 -17.09 -14.92
CA GLY A 76 -0.55 -18.21 -15.77
C GLY A 76 -0.83 -17.93 -17.24
N THR A 77 0.00 -18.49 -18.12
CA THR A 77 -0.25 -18.54 -19.57
C THR A 77 -0.80 -19.89 -19.98
N PHE A 78 -1.47 -19.96 -21.13
CA PHE A 78 -1.92 -21.22 -21.71
C PHE A 78 -0.76 -22.21 -21.98
N GLY A 79 0.48 -21.71 -22.11
CA GLY A 79 1.69 -22.52 -22.30
C GLY A 79 2.32 -23.02 -21.00
N GLY A 80 1.67 -22.84 -19.84
CA GLY A 80 2.15 -23.33 -18.54
C GLY A 80 3.20 -22.42 -17.87
N ASN A 81 3.58 -21.31 -18.47
CA ASN A 81 4.45 -20.31 -17.85
C ASN A 81 3.63 -19.38 -16.95
N SER A 82 4.28 -18.75 -15.97
CA SER A 82 3.68 -17.71 -15.15
C SER A 82 4.51 -16.42 -15.25
N PHE A 83 3.83 -15.28 -15.09
CA PHE A 83 4.47 -13.97 -15.04
C PHE A 83 3.86 -13.11 -13.91
N PRO A 84 4.64 -12.20 -13.31
CA PRO A 84 4.12 -11.34 -12.25
C PRO A 84 3.04 -10.40 -12.79
N LEU A 85 1.97 -10.24 -12.03
CA LEU A 85 0.88 -9.30 -12.35
C LEU A 85 1.37 -7.84 -12.32
N LEU A 86 2.27 -7.52 -11.40
CA LEU A 86 2.90 -6.23 -11.27
C LEU A 86 4.38 -6.33 -11.69
N GLN A 87 4.78 -5.51 -12.68
CA GLN A 87 6.15 -5.50 -13.21
C GLN A 87 7.12 -4.69 -12.35
N MET A 88 7.00 -4.84 -11.02
CA MET A 88 7.79 -4.15 -10.00
C MET A 88 8.09 -5.08 -8.84
N ASP A 89 9.21 -4.87 -8.15
CA ASP A 89 9.45 -5.51 -6.86
C ASP A 89 8.58 -4.85 -5.79
N VAL A 90 7.86 -5.64 -5.02
CA VAL A 90 6.92 -5.16 -4.00
C VAL A 90 7.50 -5.35 -2.61
N PHE A 91 7.56 -4.29 -1.83
CA PHE A 91 8.04 -4.27 -0.45
C PHE A 91 6.93 -3.84 0.51
N ASN A 92 6.88 -4.48 1.67
CA ASN A 92 5.99 -4.11 2.76
C ASN A 92 6.72 -3.13 3.71
N TRP A 93 6.25 -1.88 3.80
CA TRP A 93 6.87 -0.89 4.68
C TRP A 93 6.74 -1.22 6.18
N GLU A 94 5.70 -1.94 6.56
CA GLU A 94 5.48 -2.33 7.97
C GLU A 94 6.31 -3.56 8.38
N ASP A 95 6.88 -4.29 7.41
CA ASP A 95 7.86 -5.36 7.65
C ASP A 95 9.27 -4.77 7.67
N GLU A 96 10.01 -5.01 8.75
CA GLU A 96 11.34 -4.43 8.96
C GLU A 96 12.35 -4.90 7.92
N ALA A 97 12.34 -6.18 7.60
CA ALA A 97 13.27 -6.75 6.62
C ALA A 97 13.00 -6.25 5.19
N ASP A 98 11.73 -6.12 4.81
CA ASP A 98 11.34 -5.57 3.52
C ASP A 98 11.64 -4.07 3.44
N ARG A 99 11.43 -3.32 4.52
CA ARG A 99 11.76 -1.90 4.61
C ARG A 99 13.27 -1.66 4.48
N GLU A 100 14.10 -2.44 5.17
CA GLU A 100 15.55 -2.34 5.06
C GLU A 100 16.03 -2.65 3.64
N LYS A 101 15.50 -3.70 3.01
CA LYS A 101 15.79 -4.02 1.61
C LYS A 101 15.40 -2.89 0.66
N PHE A 102 14.21 -2.28 0.86
CA PHE A 102 13.74 -1.17 0.04
C PHE A 102 14.64 0.06 0.19
N ILE A 103 15.05 0.40 1.42
CA ILE A 103 15.96 1.53 1.69
C ILE A 103 17.37 1.25 1.13
N ALA A 104 17.80 -0.01 1.18
CA ALA A 104 19.10 -0.44 0.65
C ALA A 104 19.14 -0.56 -0.88
N LEU A 105 18.02 -0.37 -1.59
CA LEU A 105 18.01 -0.27 -3.04
C LEU A 105 18.83 0.94 -3.44
N GLY A 106 20.11 0.73 -3.71
CA GLY A 106 21.07 1.79 -4.05
C GLY A 106 20.62 2.56 -5.29
N MET A 107 20.53 3.88 -5.16
CA MET A 107 20.39 4.76 -6.33
C MET A 107 21.78 4.93 -6.97
N GLY A 108 21.89 4.55 -8.25
CA GLY A 108 23.01 4.97 -9.09
C GLY A 108 22.81 6.41 -9.58
N THR A 109 23.79 6.94 -10.26
CA THR A 109 23.66 8.18 -11.02
C THR A 109 23.71 7.88 -12.52
N VAL A 110 22.97 8.63 -13.33
CA VAL A 110 23.05 8.59 -14.78
C VAL A 110 23.30 10.00 -15.31
N LYS A 111 24.24 10.11 -16.24
CA LYS A 111 24.52 11.38 -16.90
C LYS A 111 23.42 11.70 -17.91
N VAL A 112 22.88 12.89 -17.83
CA VAL A 112 21.86 13.37 -18.78
C VAL A 112 22.53 13.53 -20.16
N PRO A 113 21.98 12.96 -21.25
CA PRO A 113 22.55 13.10 -22.58
C PRO A 113 22.75 14.58 -22.97
N CYS A 114 23.88 14.87 -23.61
CA CYS A 114 24.28 16.22 -24.03
C CYS A 114 24.41 17.25 -22.89
N SER A 115 24.69 16.80 -21.65
CA SER A 115 24.82 17.66 -20.46
C SER A 115 25.88 17.10 -19.52
N GLU A 116 26.45 17.96 -18.68
CA GLU A 116 27.31 17.54 -17.56
C GLU A 116 26.50 17.21 -16.28
N LYS A 117 25.18 17.29 -16.35
CA LYS A 117 24.30 17.02 -15.23
C LYS A 117 24.16 15.52 -14.99
N GLU A 118 24.37 15.10 -13.76
CA GLU A 118 24.02 13.77 -13.27
C GLU A 118 22.71 13.81 -12.46
N VAL A 119 21.89 12.79 -12.62
CA VAL A 119 20.63 12.63 -11.87
C VAL A 119 20.62 11.28 -11.16
N PRO A 120 20.05 11.19 -9.95
CA PRO A 120 19.87 9.92 -9.29
C PRO A 120 18.94 9.03 -10.11
N TYR A 121 19.29 7.76 -10.21
CA TYR A 121 18.57 6.78 -11.01
C TYR A 121 18.49 5.44 -10.29
N LEU A 122 17.31 4.88 -10.21
CA LEU A 122 17.07 3.51 -9.78
C LEU A 122 16.77 2.65 -11.01
N ASN A 123 17.65 1.70 -11.31
CA ASN A 123 17.54 0.83 -12.49
C ASN A 123 16.52 -0.30 -12.33
N ARG A 124 15.88 -0.38 -11.17
CA ARG A 124 14.96 -1.44 -10.79
C ARG A 124 13.62 -0.85 -10.40
N ARG A 125 12.58 -1.22 -11.11
CA ARG A 125 11.22 -0.77 -10.76
C ARG A 125 10.82 -1.42 -9.43
N SER A 126 10.52 -0.61 -8.45
CA SER A 126 10.22 -1.07 -7.09
C SER A 126 9.14 -0.20 -6.47
N ILE A 127 8.27 -0.82 -5.73
CA ILE A 127 7.20 -0.14 -5.00
C ILE A 127 7.21 -0.56 -3.53
N CYS A 128 6.94 0.40 -2.66
CA CYS A 128 6.69 0.14 -1.25
C CYS A 128 5.22 0.39 -0.92
N VAL A 129 4.63 -0.51 -0.15
CA VAL A 129 3.25 -0.41 0.33
C VAL A 129 3.26 -0.29 1.84
N GLY A 130 2.62 0.73 2.37
CA GLY A 130 2.56 0.98 3.81
C GLY A 130 1.23 1.53 4.28
N LEU A 131 1.13 1.76 5.58
CA LEU A 131 -0.04 2.32 6.25
C LEU A 131 0.15 3.80 6.54
N SER A 132 -0.91 4.59 6.38
CA SER A 132 -0.93 5.96 6.85
C SER A 132 -0.84 5.99 8.38
N LYS A 133 0.14 6.70 8.92
CA LYS A 133 0.30 6.91 10.36
C LYS A 133 -0.67 7.96 10.91
N ASN A 134 -1.14 8.85 10.05
CA ASN A 134 -2.13 9.85 10.42
C ASN A 134 -3.53 9.32 10.18
N GLY A 135 -4.41 9.46 11.16
CA GLY A 135 -5.83 9.17 10.98
C GLY A 135 -6.44 10.09 9.89
N ALA A 136 -7.52 9.63 9.25
CA ALA A 136 -8.18 10.38 8.17
C ALA A 136 -8.54 11.82 8.59
N SER A 137 -9.11 11.98 9.78
CA SER A 137 -9.49 13.31 10.32
C SER A 137 -8.29 14.25 10.47
N THR A 138 -7.17 13.74 10.97
CA THR A 138 -5.92 14.51 11.13
C THR A 138 -5.36 14.94 9.78
N SER A 139 -5.35 14.02 8.81
CA SER A 139 -4.88 14.33 7.44
C SER A 139 -5.75 15.38 6.76
N ILE A 140 -7.08 15.30 6.91
CA ILE A 140 -8.01 16.32 6.39
C ILE A 140 -7.77 17.67 7.05
N MET A 141 -7.57 17.70 8.38
CA MET A 141 -7.29 18.94 9.12
C MET A 141 -6.00 19.61 8.63
N TYR A 142 -4.91 18.84 8.46
CA TYR A 142 -3.66 19.38 7.92
C TYR A 142 -3.83 19.90 6.48
N GLY A 143 -4.57 19.19 5.64
CA GLY A 143 -4.86 19.61 4.28
C GLY A 143 -5.65 20.93 4.24
N ALA A 144 -6.69 21.06 5.06
CA ALA A 144 -7.47 22.28 5.17
C ALA A 144 -6.63 23.47 5.68
N TYR A 145 -5.79 23.23 6.68
CA TYR A 145 -4.89 24.27 7.21
C TYR A 145 -3.86 24.72 6.17
N ALA A 146 -3.19 23.79 5.50
CA ALA A 146 -2.24 24.10 4.45
C ALA A 146 -2.88 24.85 3.28
N TYR A 147 -4.11 24.49 2.91
CA TYR A 147 -4.87 25.20 1.90
C TYR A 147 -5.18 26.63 2.32
N ALA A 148 -5.63 26.84 3.56
CA ALA A 148 -5.91 28.17 4.09
C ALA A 148 -4.66 29.06 4.10
N LEU A 149 -3.51 28.55 4.57
CA LEU A 149 -2.24 29.30 4.52
C LEU A 149 -1.89 29.71 3.10
N ARG A 150 -1.99 28.81 2.14
CA ARG A 150 -1.71 29.11 0.72
C ARG A 150 -2.63 30.20 0.13
N GLN A 151 -3.82 30.41 0.69
CA GLN A 151 -4.70 31.50 0.25
C GLN A 151 -4.29 32.84 0.84
N LEU A 152 -3.62 32.82 2.01
CA LEU A 152 -3.12 34.09 2.64
C LEU A 152 -1.82 34.58 1.99
N ASP A 153 -1.06 33.70 1.36
CA ASP A 153 0.20 34.03 0.67
C ASP A 153 0.00 34.51 -0.78
N LYS A 154 -1.26 34.68 -1.22
CA LYS A 154 -1.64 35.25 -2.52
C LYS A 154 -2.05 36.72 -2.37
#